data_8965d0dd92738ba1d2af74e2ed2a5d7b
#
_entry.id   8965d0dd92738ba1d2af74e2ed2a5d7b
#
_cell.length_a   1.000
_cell.length_b   1.000
_cell.length_c   1.000
_cell.angle_alpha   90.00
_cell.angle_beta   90.00
_cell.angle_gamma   90.00
#
_symmetry.space_group_name_H-M   'P 1'
#
loop_
_entity.id
_entity.type
_entity.pdbx_description
1 polymer ?
#
loop_
_entity_poly.entity_id
_entity_poly.type
_entity_poly.pdbx_seq_one_letter_code
_entity_poly.pdbx_strand_id
1 'polypeptide(L)'
;MAYYIIWRLSWLWLVGCSGRPSERMDGEIRLVDSLLAIYKDSMAESPRQVIEVFSATRSRLHDSLDYYNLLSHESRCYYYLNQMDEAFRVNGQVITYCERNALADRNRIRILLGDAYNNRGVFWQELGQRDSALLSLKKAADALKGAIPRTSLPSIYVNLADCYMQEGDYSWCGYYYRQALLQADSLGIGDRDYFAIYSGLAKLYTELGNYPEADDYFRKAEQLRKSCTAYERYFFANTRGNYYYNTKEYDHALEWFRRADRITDAFPQPLYKAIVHGNLGETFILLRQPDSARFYLDDARRLFGKAYDQPAFRYYMDGLYASLALLENDLPLAERLLSGVYEQEQINPLYTYYNNRRMAELYEKKGNYRKAFDFSRMAEHIDDSLRNEKVRNSLAEIDFRYRQDTTLLRKDM
;
A
#
# COMPACT_ATOMS: atom_id res chain seq x y z
N MET A 1 -15.52 -27.07 -6.73
CA MET A 1 -16.25 -26.12 -5.85
C MET A 1 -16.93 -24.99 -6.62
N ALA A 2 -16.36 -24.44 -7.69
CA ALA A 2 -16.99 -23.37 -8.51
C ALA A 2 -18.34 -23.75 -9.15
N TYR A 3 -18.51 -24.98 -9.61
CA TYR A 3 -19.78 -25.44 -10.21
C TYR A 3 -20.95 -25.51 -9.21
N TYR A 4 -20.68 -25.76 -7.93
CA TYR A 4 -21.74 -25.84 -6.89
C TYR A 4 -22.25 -24.45 -6.47
N ILE A 5 -21.42 -23.42 -6.60
CA ILE A 5 -21.77 -22.02 -6.25
C ILE A 5 -22.63 -21.42 -7.36
N ILE A 6 -22.33 -21.71 -8.62
CA ILE A 6 -23.12 -21.25 -9.79
C ILE A 6 -24.54 -21.85 -9.74
N TRP A 7 -24.70 -23.10 -9.30
CA TRP A 7 -26.00 -23.76 -9.16
C TRP A 7 -26.86 -23.19 -8.01
N ARG A 8 -26.25 -22.77 -6.91
CA ARG A 8 -26.98 -22.10 -5.82
C ARG A 8 -27.42 -20.67 -6.18
N LEU A 9 -26.63 -19.96 -6.99
CA LEU A 9 -26.99 -18.63 -7.48
C LEU A 9 -28.11 -18.68 -8.53
N SER A 10 -28.20 -19.76 -9.34
CA SER A 10 -29.31 -19.93 -10.29
C SER A 10 -30.69 -20.09 -9.63
N TRP A 11 -30.74 -20.60 -8.38
CA TRP A 11 -31.99 -20.71 -7.62
C TRP A 11 -32.46 -19.36 -7.04
N LEU A 12 -31.57 -18.44 -6.74
CA LEU A 12 -31.93 -17.08 -6.30
C LEU A 12 -32.58 -16.26 -7.43
N TRP A 13 -32.31 -16.60 -8.70
CA TRP A 13 -32.87 -15.93 -9.88
C TRP A 13 -34.28 -16.39 -10.26
N LEU A 14 -34.68 -17.59 -9.88
CA LEU A 14 -36.02 -18.12 -10.20
C LEU A 14 -37.13 -17.52 -9.36
N VAL A 15 -36.82 -16.82 -8.27
CA VAL A 15 -37.81 -16.18 -7.36
C VAL A 15 -38.06 -14.70 -7.72
N GLY A 16 -37.24 -14.09 -8.60
CA GLY A 16 -37.22 -12.63 -8.85
C GLY A 16 -38.03 -12.13 -10.05
N CYS A 17 -38.67 -13.01 -10.87
CA CYS A 17 -39.24 -12.58 -12.15
C CYS A 17 -40.66 -11.97 -12.11
N SER A 18 -41.29 -11.78 -10.95
CA SER A 18 -42.65 -11.25 -10.85
C SER A 18 -42.89 -10.22 -9.73
N GLY A 19 -41.84 -9.71 -9.08
CA GLY A 19 -41.98 -8.71 -8.01
C GLY A 19 -42.24 -7.30 -8.53
N ARG A 20 -42.79 -6.43 -7.65
CA ARG A 20 -42.91 -4.97 -7.92
C ARG A 20 -41.52 -4.37 -8.15
N PRO A 21 -41.39 -3.24 -8.90
CA PRO A 21 -40.06 -2.63 -9.18
C PRO A 21 -39.19 -2.43 -7.95
N SER A 22 -39.76 -2.07 -6.79
CA SER A 22 -39.05 -1.92 -5.52
C SER A 22 -38.49 -3.24 -4.98
N GLU A 23 -39.27 -4.33 -5.04
CA GLU A 23 -38.84 -5.66 -4.59
C GLU A 23 -37.74 -6.24 -5.48
N ARG A 24 -37.75 -5.90 -6.78
CA ARG A 24 -36.73 -6.29 -7.74
C ARG A 24 -35.42 -5.54 -7.49
N MET A 25 -35.47 -4.22 -7.25
CA MET A 25 -34.29 -3.43 -6.87
C MET A 25 -33.67 -3.92 -5.57
N ASP A 26 -34.45 -4.21 -4.53
CA ASP A 26 -33.95 -4.78 -3.28
C ASP A 26 -33.32 -6.17 -3.47
N GLY A 27 -33.80 -6.93 -4.46
CA GLY A 27 -33.23 -8.21 -4.86
C GLY A 27 -31.86 -8.05 -5.54
N GLU A 28 -31.71 -7.06 -6.43
CA GLU A 28 -30.44 -6.75 -7.11
C GLU A 28 -29.38 -6.24 -6.12
N ILE A 29 -29.75 -5.34 -5.21
CA ILE A 29 -28.86 -4.85 -4.14
C ILE A 29 -28.33 -6.03 -3.31
N ARG A 30 -29.22 -6.91 -2.80
CA ARG A 30 -28.79 -8.08 -2.01
C ARG A 30 -27.89 -9.02 -2.79
N LEU A 31 -28.16 -9.22 -4.09
CA LEU A 31 -27.30 -10.03 -4.95
C LEU A 31 -25.91 -9.45 -5.08
N VAL A 32 -25.80 -8.14 -5.37
CA VAL A 32 -24.52 -7.44 -5.52
C VAL A 32 -23.74 -7.46 -4.20
N ASP A 33 -24.38 -7.13 -3.07
CA ASP A 33 -23.74 -7.18 -1.76
C ASP A 33 -23.22 -8.58 -1.41
N SER A 34 -24.00 -9.62 -1.73
CA SER A 34 -23.60 -11.02 -1.52
C SER A 34 -22.39 -11.40 -2.39
N LEU A 35 -22.37 -10.96 -3.66
CA LEU A 35 -21.24 -11.20 -4.55
C LEU A 35 -19.99 -10.48 -4.05
N LEU A 36 -20.11 -9.22 -3.66
CA LEU A 36 -18.99 -8.45 -3.12
C LEU A 36 -18.41 -9.10 -1.85
N ALA A 37 -19.28 -9.59 -0.96
CA ALA A 37 -18.85 -10.30 0.24
C ALA A 37 -18.12 -11.62 -0.08
N ILE A 38 -18.63 -12.41 -1.05
CA ILE A 38 -18.03 -13.70 -1.45
C ILE A 38 -16.66 -13.49 -2.13
N TYR A 39 -16.54 -12.49 -3.00
CA TYR A 39 -15.36 -12.28 -3.82
C TYR A 39 -14.37 -11.24 -3.26
N LYS A 40 -14.65 -10.68 -2.07
CA LYS A 40 -13.80 -9.65 -1.43
C LYS A 40 -12.31 -10.00 -1.43
N ASP A 41 -11.98 -11.21 -1.04
CA ASP A 41 -10.59 -11.68 -0.93
C ASP A 41 -10.06 -12.22 -2.27
N SER A 42 -10.94 -12.77 -3.10
CA SER A 42 -10.58 -13.31 -4.41
C SER A 42 -10.22 -12.25 -5.46
N MET A 43 -10.57 -10.97 -5.23
CA MET A 43 -10.22 -9.90 -6.19
C MET A 43 -8.71 -9.77 -6.43
N ALA A 44 -7.90 -9.99 -5.39
CA ALA A 44 -6.44 -9.94 -5.50
C ALA A 44 -5.83 -11.30 -5.90
N GLU A 45 -6.45 -12.41 -5.46
CA GLU A 45 -5.91 -13.76 -5.66
C GLU A 45 -6.31 -14.37 -7.03
N SER A 46 -7.50 -14.07 -7.51
CA SER A 46 -8.06 -14.62 -8.75
C SER A 46 -8.83 -13.56 -9.55
N PRO A 47 -8.22 -12.41 -9.89
CA PRO A 47 -8.91 -11.25 -10.45
C PRO A 47 -9.62 -11.53 -11.78
N ARG A 48 -9.09 -12.40 -12.65
CA ARG A 48 -9.74 -12.79 -13.92
C ARG A 48 -11.08 -13.46 -13.69
N GLN A 49 -11.14 -14.41 -12.75
CA GLN A 49 -12.38 -15.11 -12.42
C GLN A 49 -13.43 -14.14 -11.85
N VAL A 50 -12.99 -13.19 -11.03
CA VAL A 50 -13.89 -12.15 -10.46
C VAL A 50 -14.45 -11.27 -11.56
N ILE A 51 -13.63 -10.81 -12.52
CA ILE A 51 -14.08 -10.03 -13.68
C ILE A 51 -15.14 -10.80 -14.49
N GLU A 52 -14.93 -12.07 -14.77
CA GLU A 52 -15.88 -12.91 -15.51
C GLU A 52 -17.24 -12.97 -14.80
N VAL A 53 -17.25 -13.24 -13.50
CA VAL A 53 -18.47 -13.33 -12.69
C VAL A 53 -19.18 -11.97 -12.61
N PHE A 54 -18.45 -10.89 -12.33
CA PHE A 54 -19.02 -9.56 -12.20
C PHE A 54 -19.56 -9.05 -13.53
N SER A 55 -18.83 -9.24 -14.63
CA SER A 55 -19.28 -8.85 -15.98
C SER A 55 -20.53 -9.60 -16.42
N ALA A 56 -20.59 -10.91 -16.18
CA ALA A 56 -21.78 -11.73 -16.46
C ALA A 56 -23.00 -11.31 -15.62
N THR A 57 -22.79 -10.95 -14.35
CA THR A 57 -23.87 -10.46 -13.47
C THR A 57 -24.31 -9.07 -13.89
N ARG A 58 -23.39 -8.16 -14.09
CA ARG A 58 -23.62 -6.77 -14.46
C ARG A 58 -24.47 -6.63 -15.74
N SER A 59 -24.26 -7.51 -16.72
CA SER A 59 -25.05 -7.52 -17.97
C SER A 59 -26.54 -7.81 -17.78
N ARG A 60 -26.94 -8.27 -16.58
CA ARG A 60 -28.32 -8.62 -16.23
C ARG A 60 -28.98 -7.69 -15.23
N LEU A 61 -28.21 -6.74 -14.67
CA LEU A 61 -28.75 -5.76 -13.72
C LEU A 61 -29.57 -4.70 -14.44
N HIS A 62 -30.62 -4.25 -13.78
CA HIS A 62 -31.50 -3.16 -14.23
C HIS A 62 -31.17 -1.85 -13.53
N ASP A 63 -30.66 -1.93 -12.26
CA ASP A 63 -30.21 -0.76 -11.54
C ASP A 63 -28.83 -0.33 -12.03
N SER A 64 -28.76 0.88 -12.58
CA SER A 64 -27.51 1.47 -13.05
C SER A 64 -26.48 1.64 -11.94
N LEU A 65 -26.91 1.92 -10.71
CA LEU A 65 -26.01 2.09 -9.57
C LEU A 65 -25.29 0.78 -9.20
N ASP A 66 -26.06 -0.32 -9.14
CA ASP A 66 -25.50 -1.65 -8.88
C ASP A 66 -24.59 -2.12 -10.02
N TYR A 67 -24.91 -1.78 -11.27
CA TYR A 67 -24.04 -1.97 -12.41
C TYR A 67 -22.69 -1.30 -12.21
N TYR A 68 -22.67 0.00 -11.85
CA TYR A 68 -21.43 0.76 -11.67
C TYR A 68 -20.69 0.38 -10.37
N ASN A 69 -21.40 -0.13 -9.36
CA ASN A 69 -20.78 -0.68 -8.16
C ASN A 69 -19.89 -1.91 -8.50
N LEU A 70 -20.43 -2.89 -9.23
CA LEU A 70 -19.61 -4.02 -9.71
C LEU A 70 -18.47 -3.55 -10.62
N LEU A 71 -18.72 -2.58 -11.49
CA LEU A 71 -17.71 -2.02 -12.39
C LEU A 71 -16.54 -1.37 -11.61
N SER A 72 -16.83 -0.70 -10.48
CA SER A 72 -15.81 -0.15 -9.59
C SER A 72 -14.88 -1.24 -9.05
N HIS A 73 -15.42 -2.38 -8.67
CA HIS A 73 -14.64 -3.52 -8.19
C HIS A 73 -13.88 -4.23 -9.33
N GLU A 74 -14.45 -4.29 -10.54
CA GLU A 74 -13.72 -4.76 -11.73
C GLU A 74 -12.48 -3.90 -12.00
N SER A 75 -12.55 -2.57 -11.80
CA SER A 75 -11.39 -1.69 -11.97
C SER A 75 -10.22 -2.06 -11.05
N ARG A 76 -10.50 -2.51 -9.82
CA ARG A 76 -9.49 -3.04 -8.89
C ARG A 76 -8.92 -4.38 -9.38
N CYS A 77 -9.74 -5.24 -9.97
CA CYS A 77 -9.25 -6.49 -10.53
C CYS A 77 -8.28 -6.23 -11.71
N TYR A 78 -8.57 -5.25 -12.57
CA TYR A 78 -7.62 -4.83 -13.62
C TYR A 78 -6.31 -4.28 -13.04
N TYR A 79 -6.37 -3.52 -11.95
CA TYR A 79 -5.19 -3.09 -11.21
C TYR A 79 -4.36 -4.29 -10.71
N TYR A 80 -4.98 -5.29 -10.10
CA TYR A 80 -4.28 -6.50 -9.64
C TYR A 80 -3.69 -7.34 -10.79
N LEU A 81 -4.23 -7.21 -12.01
CA LEU A 81 -3.68 -7.81 -13.24
C LEU A 81 -2.55 -6.96 -13.87
N ASN A 82 -2.19 -5.83 -13.28
CA ASN A 82 -1.27 -4.85 -13.88
C ASN A 82 -1.74 -4.30 -15.23
N GLN A 83 -3.04 -4.23 -15.45
CA GLN A 83 -3.69 -3.68 -16.64
C GLN A 83 -4.14 -2.25 -16.32
N MET A 84 -3.17 -1.35 -16.13
CA MET A 84 -3.42 0.01 -15.60
C MET A 84 -4.32 0.84 -16.51
N ASP A 85 -4.16 0.76 -17.83
CA ASP A 85 -5.00 1.48 -18.80
C ASP A 85 -6.47 1.10 -18.65
N GLU A 86 -6.75 -0.21 -18.53
CA GLU A 86 -8.11 -0.72 -18.32
C GLU A 86 -8.63 -0.33 -16.92
N ALA A 87 -7.81 -0.39 -15.89
CA ALA A 87 -8.18 0.03 -14.55
C ALA A 87 -8.64 1.50 -14.53
N PHE A 88 -7.86 2.40 -15.14
CA PHE A 88 -8.22 3.82 -15.26
C PHE A 88 -9.43 4.06 -16.13
N ARG A 89 -9.54 3.37 -17.27
CA ARG A 89 -10.66 3.50 -18.21
C ARG A 89 -11.98 3.13 -17.53
N VAL A 90 -12.02 1.96 -16.91
CA VAL A 90 -13.20 1.43 -16.21
C VAL A 90 -13.56 2.30 -15.01
N ASN A 91 -12.58 2.67 -14.19
CA ASN A 91 -12.78 3.57 -13.06
C ASN A 91 -13.30 4.95 -13.50
N GLY A 92 -12.82 5.48 -14.64
CA GLY A 92 -13.28 6.72 -15.21
C GLY A 92 -14.78 6.70 -15.56
N GLN A 93 -15.29 5.57 -16.04
CA GLN A 93 -16.73 5.41 -16.32
C GLN A 93 -17.55 5.49 -15.03
N VAL A 94 -17.08 4.90 -13.93
CA VAL A 94 -17.76 4.96 -12.63
C VAL A 94 -17.81 6.39 -12.11
N ILE A 95 -16.69 7.10 -12.12
CA ILE A 95 -16.65 8.51 -11.67
C ILE A 95 -17.58 9.38 -12.50
N THR A 96 -17.54 9.27 -13.83
CA THR A 96 -18.41 10.03 -14.73
C THR A 96 -19.89 9.76 -14.47
N TYR A 97 -20.26 8.51 -14.23
CA TYR A 97 -21.63 8.15 -13.85
C TYR A 97 -22.05 8.83 -12.55
N CYS A 98 -21.23 8.73 -11.49
CA CYS A 98 -21.55 9.31 -10.20
C CYS A 98 -21.67 10.84 -10.26
N GLU A 99 -20.80 11.52 -10.98
CA GLU A 99 -20.83 12.98 -11.13
C GLU A 99 -22.09 13.45 -11.89
N ARG A 100 -22.53 12.71 -12.90
CA ARG A 100 -23.75 13.04 -13.67
C ARG A 100 -25.03 12.77 -12.89
N ASN A 101 -25.01 11.84 -11.95
CA ASN A 101 -26.19 11.38 -11.21
C ASN A 101 -26.16 11.77 -9.71
N ALA A 102 -25.43 12.81 -9.35
CA ALA A 102 -25.18 13.23 -7.96
C ALA A 102 -26.47 13.49 -7.12
N LEU A 103 -27.61 13.72 -7.75
CA LEU A 103 -28.91 13.96 -7.10
C LEU A 103 -29.82 12.73 -7.00
N ALA A 104 -29.52 11.64 -7.73
CA ALA A 104 -30.24 10.37 -7.60
C ALA A 104 -30.02 9.78 -6.19
N ASP A 105 -29.89 8.55 -5.94
CA ASP A 105 -29.60 8.00 -4.60
C ASP A 105 -28.31 8.65 -4.01
N ARG A 106 -28.47 9.85 -3.43
CA ARG A 106 -27.36 10.72 -3.03
C ARG A 106 -26.37 10.04 -2.09
N ASN A 107 -26.83 9.15 -1.24
CA ASN A 107 -25.97 8.48 -0.27
C ASN A 107 -25.15 7.35 -0.93
N ARG A 108 -25.80 6.46 -1.69
CA ARG A 108 -25.10 5.37 -2.41
C ARG A 108 -24.16 5.91 -3.47
N ILE A 109 -24.56 6.98 -4.21
CA ILE A 109 -23.71 7.66 -5.19
C ILE A 109 -22.45 8.24 -4.52
N ARG A 110 -22.58 8.86 -3.34
CA ARG A 110 -21.42 9.40 -2.60
C ARG A 110 -20.45 8.30 -2.16
N ILE A 111 -20.96 7.18 -1.67
CA ILE A 111 -20.13 6.04 -1.28
C ILE A 111 -19.38 5.51 -2.51
N LEU A 112 -20.10 5.24 -3.60
CA LEU A 112 -19.51 4.74 -4.83
C LEU A 112 -18.47 5.71 -5.42
N LEU A 113 -18.73 7.02 -5.38
CA LEU A 113 -17.80 8.05 -5.85
C LEU A 113 -16.54 8.09 -4.98
N GLY A 114 -16.70 7.99 -3.66
CA GLY A 114 -15.59 7.90 -2.70
C GLY A 114 -14.70 6.69 -2.97
N ASP A 115 -15.30 5.52 -3.14
CA ASP A 115 -14.59 4.29 -3.45
C ASP A 115 -13.88 4.37 -4.83
N ALA A 116 -14.53 4.95 -5.83
CA ALA A 116 -13.93 5.12 -7.16
C ALA A 116 -12.74 6.09 -7.13
N TYR A 117 -12.84 7.22 -6.42
CA TYR A 117 -11.69 8.12 -6.24
C TYR A 117 -10.58 7.50 -5.38
N ASN A 118 -10.93 6.69 -4.38
CA ASN A 118 -9.94 5.93 -3.60
C ASN A 118 -9.15 4.95 -4.50
N ASN A 119 -9.85 4.18 -5.33
CA ASN A 119 -9.21 3.30 -6.30
C ASN A 119 -8.29 4.07 -7.26
N ARG A 120 -8.76 5.21 -7.78
CA ARG A 120 -7.95 6.08 -8.65
C ARG A 120 -6.70 6.60 -7.95
N GLY A 121 -6.80 6.94 -6.67
CA GLY A 121 -5.66 7.36 -5.84
C GLY A 121 -4.61 6.27 -5.73
N VAL A 122 -5.02 5.03 -5.45
CA VAL A 122 -4.12 3.87 -5.42
C VAL A 122 -3.47 3.60 -6.78
N PHE A 123 -4.21 3.76 -7.89
CA PHE A 123 -3.65 3.57 -9.23
C PHE A 123 -2.56 4.62 -9.54
N TRP A 124 -2.80 5.89 -9.18
CA TRP A 124 -1.80 6.94 -9.34
C TRP A 124 -0.57 6.73 -8.46
N GLN A 125 -0.77 6.22 -7.24
CA GLN A 125 0.31 5.90 -6.32
C GLN A 125 1.22 4.80 -6.89
N GLU A 126 0.64 3.76 -7.50
CA GLU A 126 1.39 2.69 -8.17
C GLU A 126 2.24 3.21 -9.34
N LEU A 127 1.75 4.22 -10.06
CA LEU A 127 2.48 4.88 -11.14
C LEU A 127 3.49 5.95 -10.65
N GLY A 128 3.64 6.13 -9.34
CA GLY A 128 4.50 7.16 -8.76
C GLY A 128 4.01 8.60 -8.97
N GLN A 129 2.73 8.79 -9.40
CA GLN A 129 2.12 10.10 -9.64
C GLN A 129 1.49 10.64 -8.35
N ARG A 130 2.33 11.11 -7.43
CA ARG A 130 1.96 11.45 -6.05
C ARG A 130 0.89 12.53 -5.94
N ASP A 131 1.05 13.64 -6.66
CA ASP A 131 0.08 14.76 -6.61
C ASP A 131 -1.30 14.30 -7.07
N SER A 132 -1.35 13.50 -8.13
CA SER A 132 -2.58 12.91 -8.64
C SER A 132 -3.20 11.92 -7.66
N ALA A 133 -2.37 11.14 -6.96
CA ALA A 133 -2.80 10.23 -5.90
C ALA A 133 -3.41 10.99 -4.72
N LEU A 134 -2.70 11.98 -4.16
CA LEU A 134 -3.19 12.83 -3.06
C LEU A 134 -4.47 13.56 -3.44
N LEU A 135 -4.54 14.14 -4.65
CA LEU A 135 -5.75 14.82 -5.12
C LEU A 135 -6.94 13.86 -5.18
N SER A 136 -6.73 12.64 -5.71
CA SER A 136 -7.79 11.65 -5.83
C SER A 136 -8.26 11.16 -4.46
N LEU A 137 -7.34 10.88 -3.54
CA LEU A 137 -7.67 10.43 -2.18
C LEU A 137 -8.38 11.52 -1.36
N LYS A 138 -7.99 12.80 -1.51
CA LYS A 138 -8.70 13.92 -0.89
C LYS A 138 -10.13 14.04 -1.44
N LYS A 139 -10.32 13.91 -2.76
CA LYS A 139 -11.66 13.84 -3.37
C LYS A 139 -12.48 12.67 -2.86
N ALA A 140 -11.85 11.51 -2.63
CA ALA A 140 -12.50 10.34 -2.02
C ALA A 140 -13.04 10.66 -0.62
N ALA A 141 -12.22 11.24 0.25
CA ALA A 141 -12.64 11.64 1.58
C ALA A 141 -13.76 12.71 1.54
N ASP A 142 -13.65 13.70 0.63
CA ASP A 142 -14.66 14.74 0.45
C ASP A 142 -16.00 14.17 -0.04
N ALA A 143 -16.00 13.22 -0.94
CA ALA A 143 -17.20 12.55 -1.43
C ALA A 143 -17.98 11.87 -0.28
N LEU A 144 -17.29 11.32 0.71
CA LEU A 144 -17.89 10.67 1.87
C LEU A 144 -18.39 11.65 2.94
N LYS A 145 -18.16 12.96 2.82
CA LYS A 145 -18.73 13.94 3.75
C LYS A 145 -20.26 13.90 3.70
N GLY A 146 -20.88 13.49 4.82
CA GLY A 146 -22.33 13.34 4.92
C GLY A 146 -22.90 12.03 4.37
N ALA A 147 -22.07 11.09 3.90
CA ALA A 147 -22.49 9.73 3.60
C ALA A 147 -22.68 8.90 4.91
N ILE A 148 -23.57 7.90 4.89
CA ILE A 148 -23.83 6.98 6.01
C ILE A 148 -24.11 5.59 5.43
N PRO A 149 -23.37 4.52 5.84
CA PRO A 149 -22.16 4.53 6.65
C PRO A 149 -20.92 5.00 5.85
N ARG A 150 -19.88 5.48 6.56
CA ARG A 150 -18.59 5.91 5.96
C ARG A 150 -17.53 4.82 6.09
N THR A 151 -17.91 3.58 5.88
CA THR A 151 -17.04 2.41 6.16
C THR A 151 -15.74 2.41 5.37
N SER A 152 -15.68 3.08 4.21
CA SER A 152 -14.46 3.20 3.42
C SER A 152 -13.51 4.32 3.90
N LEU A 153 -13.95 5.20 4.81
CA LEU A 153 -13.14 6.37 5.20
C LEU A 153 -11.83 5.98 5.91
N PRO A 154 -11.79 4.98 6.80
CA PRO A 154 -10.53 4.52 7.40
C PRO A 154 -9.50 4.08 6.36
N SER A 155 -9.90 3.30 5.36
CA SER A 155 -8.99 2.84 4.31
C SER A 155 -8.49 3.98 3.41
N ILE A 156 -9.32 5.01 3.16
CA ILE A 156 -8.90 6.22 2.45
C ILE A 156 -7.83 6.98 3.25
N TYR A 157 -7.99 7.09 4.57
CA TYR A 157 -6.99 7.72 5.43
C TYR A 157 -5.70 6.91 5.52
N VAL A 158 -5.76 5.57 5.51
CA VAL A 158 -4.58 4.71 5.38
C VAL A 158 -3.84 5.01 4.08
N ASN A 159 -4.53 5.07 2.94
CA ASN A 159 -3.92 5.37 1.65
C ASN A 159 -3.31 6.79 1.59
N LEU A 160 -3.96 7.79 2.23
CA LEU A 160 -3.37 9.12 2.39
C LEU A 160 -2.10 9.08 3.24
N ALA A 161 -2.12 8.35 4.35
CA ALA A 161 -0.94 8.16 5.20
C ALA A 161 0.20 7.51 4.43
N ASP A 162 -0.08 6.48 3.62
CA ASP A 162 0.91 5.81 2.78
C ASP A 162 1.52 6.74 1.72
N CYS A 163 0.73 7.63 1.13
CA CYS A 163 1.26 8.66 0.22
C CYS A 163 2.25 9.58 0.93
N TYR A 164 1.89 10.10 2.11
CA TYR A 164 2.78 10.96 2.89
C TYR A 164 4.01 10.21 3.43
N MET A 165 3.88 8.91 3.73
CA MET A 165 5.01 8.05 4.08
C MET A 165 6.05 7.99 2.96
N GLN A 166 5.60 7.87 1.70
CA GLN A 166 6.49 7.82 0.54
C GLN A 166 7.20 9.15 0.30
N GLU A 167 6.60 10.27 0.71
CA GLU A 167 7.21 11.60 0.65
C GLU A 167 8.18 11.89 1.80
N GLY A 168 8.19 11.03 2.82
CA GLY A 168 8.93 11.28 4.06
C GLY A 168 8.25 12.33 4.96
N ASP A 169 7.01 12.74 4.67
CA ASP A 169 6.23 13.61 5.55
C ASP A 169 5.56 12.78 6.65
N TYR A 170 6.36 12.40 7.62
CA TYR A 170 5.91 11.54 8.72
C TYR A 170 4.88 12.21 9.63
N SER A 171 4.83 13.55 9.66
CA SER A 171 3.83 14.28 10.45
C SER A 171 2.43 14.10 9.86
N TRP A 172 2.25 14.33 8.55
CA TRP A 172 0.97 14.08 7.89
C TRP A 172 0.63 12.59 7.82
N CYS A 173 1.64 11.73 7.63
CA CYS A 173 1.47 10.29 7.71
C CYS A 173 0.86 9.87 9.06
N GLY A 174 1.44 10.29 10.16
CA GLY A 174 0.93 10.00 11.51
C GLY A 174 -0.47 10.56 11.74
N TYR A 175 -0.74 11.78 11.29
CA TYR A 175 -2.05 12.40 11.37
C TYR A 175 -3.13 11.52 10.70
N TYR A 176 -2.91 11.10 9.45
CA TYR A 176 -3.92 10.32 8.73
C TYR A 176 -4.09 8.90 9.29
N TYR A 177 -3.04 8.23 9.77
CA TYR A 177 -3.23 6.96 10.48
C TYR A 177 -4.04 7.13 11.77
N ARG A 178 -3.86 8.23 12.52
CA ARG A 178 -4.69 8.52 13.70
C ARG A 178 -6.13 8.84 13.34
N GLN A 179 -6.36 9.58 12.25
CA GLN A 179 -7.71 9.80 11.72
C GLN A 179 -8.36 8.47 11.29
N ALA A 180 -7.59 7.56 10.67
CA ALA A 180 -8.08 6.22 10.34
C ALA A 180 -8.53 5.45 11.58
N LEU A 181 -7.73 5.45 12.67
CA LEU A 181 -8.11 4.82 13.94
C LEU A 181 -9.37 5.45 14.54
N LEU A 182 -9.46 6.78 14.58
CA LEU A 182 -10.61 7.49 15.14
C LEU A 182 -11.89 7.13 14.39
N GLN A 183 -11.85 7.07 13.05
CA GLN A 183 -13.00 6.64 12.27
C GLN A 183 -13.32 5.16 12.46
N ALA A 184 -12.30 4.30 12.54
CA ALA A 184 -12.46 2.87 12.83
C ALA A 184 -13.20 2.65 14.16
N ASP A 185 -12.74 3.32 15.22
CA ASP A 185 -13.33 3.27 16.57
C ASP A 185 -14.78 3.77 16.55
N SER A 186 -15.07 4.86 15.83
CA SER A 186 -16.41 5.46 15.77
C SER A 186 -17.42 4.64 14.97
N LEU A 187 -16.95 3.84 14.00
CA LEU A 187 -17.78 3.04 13.10
C LEU A 187 -17.93 1.58 13.57
N GLY A 188 -17.14 1.13 14.54
CA GLY A 188 -17.10 -0.26 14.99
C GLY A 188 -16.75 -1.23 13.85
N ILE A 189 -15.82 -0.85 12.98
CA ILE A 189 -15.41 -1.65 11.83
C ILE A 189 -14.58 -2.88 12.24
N GLY A 190 -14.46 -3.84 11.30
CA GLY A 190 -13.89 -5.14 11.59
C GLY A 190 -12.36 -5.16 11.76
N ASP A 191 -11.86 -6.25 12.30
CA ASP A 191 -10.44 -6.51 12.61
C ASP A 191 -9.46 -6.22 11.46
N ARG A 192 -9.90 -6.40 10.23
CA ARG A 192 -9.07 -6.20 9.04
C ARG A 192 -8.61 -4.75 8.86
N ASP A 193 -9.50 -3.79 9.09
CA ASP A 193 -9.17 -2.37 8.95
C ASP A 193 -8.17 -1.95 10.04
N TYR A 194 -8.36 -2.44 11.28
CA TYR A 194 -7.39 -2.24 12.35
C TYR A 194 -6.02 -2.87 12.05
N PHE A 195 -6.00 -4.04 11.40
CA PHE A 195 -4.74 -4.66 10.99
C PHE A 195 -3.94 -3.77 10.04
N ALA A 196 -4.59 -3.20 9.02
CA ALA A 196 -3.95 -2.31 8.06
C ALA A 196 -3.40 -1.05 8.76
N ILE A 197 -4.20 -0.43 9.64
CA ILE A 197 -3.82 0.76 10.39
C ILE A 197 -2.63 0.48 11.33
N TYR A 198 -2.69 -0.61 12.11
CA TYR A 198 -1.60 -0.97 13.04
C TYR A 198 -0.33 -1.34 12.30
N SER A 199 -0.42 -2.03 11.16
CA SER A 199 0.73 -2.33 10.31
C SER A 199 1.37 -1.07 9.74
N GLY A 200 0.57 -0.09 9.34
CA GLY A 200 1.04 1.21 8.87
C GLY A 200 1.71 2.03 9.96
N LEU A 201 1.11 2.08 11.17
CA LEU A 201 1.72 2.75 12.33
C LEU A 201 3.03 2.06 12.75
N ALA A 202 3.08 0.72 12.75
CA ALA A 202 4.31 0.00 13.02
C ALA A 202 5.42 0.37 12.02
N LYS A 203 5.08 0.51 10.73
CA LYS A 203 6.01 0.98 9.71
C LYS A 203 6.48 2.41 9.99
N LEU A 204 5.56 3.33 10.27
CA LEU A 204 5.88 4.73 10.58
C LEU A 204 6.88 4.83 11.74
N TYR A 205 6.59 4.15 12.85
CA TYR A 205 7.48 4.19 14.02
C TYR A 205 8.82 3.47 13.77
N THR A 206 8.84 2.46 12.91
CA THR A 206 10.10 1.83 12.46
C THR A 206 10.98 2.84 11.70
N GLU A 207 10.39 3.59 10.75
CA GLU A 207 11.12 4.61 9.98
C GLU A 207 11.63 5.76 10.86
N LEU A 208 10.90 6.10 11.92
CA LEU A 208 11.28 7.11 12.89
C LEU A 208 12.33 6.62 13.92
N GLY A 209 12.68 5.34 13.89
CA GLY A 209 13.57 4.73 14.87
C GLY A 209 12.95 4.59 16.28
N ASN A 210 11.64 4.76 16.40
CA ASN A 210 10.91 4.55 17.65
C ASN A 210 10.47 3.08 17.76
N TYR A 211 11.42 2.20 18.00
CA TYR A 211 11.24 0.75 18.00
C TYR A 211 10.29 0.21 19.08
N PRO A 212 10.21 0.77 20.30
CA PRO A 212 9.23 0.32 21.29
C PRO A 212 7.78 0.47 20.82
N GLU A 213 7.42 1.64 20.28
CA GLU A 213 6.08 1.88 19.72
C GLU A 213 5.83 1.04 18.47
N ALA A 214 6.83 0.88 17.61
CA ALA A 214 6.73 0.00 16.44
C ALA A 214 6.38 -1.42 16.87
N ASP A 215 7.06 -1.98 17.88
CA ASP A 215 6.80 -3.34 18.36
C ASP A 215 5.41 -3.47 19.00
N ASP A 216 4.93 -2.46 19.72
CA ASP A 216 3.56 -2.46 20.26
C ASP A 216 2.51 -2.55 19.15
N TYR A 217 2.65 -1.78 18.07
CA TYR A 217 1.75 -1.85 16.93
C TYR A 217 1.89 -3.16 16.16
N PHE A 218 3.08 -3.71 16.01
CA PHE A 218 3.25 -5.05 15.43
C PHE A 218 2.54 -6.13 16.25
N ARG A 219 2.61 -6.08 17.59
CA ARG A 219 1.87 -7.03 18.45
C ARG A 219 0.36 -6.89 18.31
N LYS A 220 -0.17 -5.67 18.23
CA LYS A 220 -1.60 -5.41 17.98
C LYS A 220 -2.03 -5.97 16.62
N ALA A 221 -1.28 -5.72 15.57
CA ALA A 221 -1.56 -6.25 14.24
C ALA A 221 -1.51 -7.78 14.21
N GLU A 222 -0.51 -8.42 14.82
CA GLU A 222 -0.36 -9.88 14.83
C GLU A 222 -1.59 -10.59 15.45
N GLN A 223 -2.25 -10.00 16.43
CA GLN A 223 -3.46 -10.54 17.04
C GLN A 223 -4.63 -10.64 16.04
N LEU A 224 -4.64 -9.77 15.02
CA LEU A 224 -5.70 -9.65 14.02
C LEU A 224 -5.38 -10.39 12.71
N ARG A 225 -4.23 -11.06 12.61
CA ARG A 225 -3.71 -11.69 11.39
C ARG A 225 -4.65 -12.68 10.69
N LYS A 226 -5.60 -13.29 11.42
CA LYS A 226 -6.53 -14.28 10.84
C LYS A 226 -7.53 -13.69 9.85
N SER A 227 -7.79 -12.38 9.96
CA SER A 227 -8.77 -11.66 9.13
C SER A 227 -8.17 -11.03 7.87
N CYS A 228 -6.88 -11.29 7.57
CA CYS A 228 -6.12 -10.58 6.55
C CYS A 228 -6.03 -11.32 5.23
N THR A 229 -6.02 -10.56 4.13
CA THR A 229 -5.70 -11.07 2.79
C THR A 229 -4.22 -11.48 2.68
N ALA A 230 -3.88 -12.21 1.63
CA ALA A 230 -2.50 -12.54 1.31
C ALA A 230 -1.64 -11.26 1.12
N TYR A 231 -2.20 -10.22 0.48
CA TYR A 231 -1.52 -8.95 0.28
C TYR A 231 -1.18 -8.24 1.61
N GLU A 232 -2.13 -8.16 2.53
CA GLU A 232 -1.93 -7.55 3.85
C GLU A 232 -0.91 -8.34 4.69
N ARG A 233 -0.95 -9.68 4.63
CA ARG A 233 0.06 -10.55 5.28
C ARG A 233 1.45 -10.35 4.70
N TYR A 234 1.57 -10.20 3.37
CA TYR A 234 2.83 -9.87 2.71
C TYR A 234 3.38 -8.54 3.20
N PHE A 235 2.54 -7.49 3.16
CA PHE A 235 2.95 -6.15 3.60
C PHE A 235 3.43 -6.14 5.05
N PHE A 236 2.68 -6.79 5.94
CA PHE A 236 3.06 -6.95 7.34
C PHE A 236 4.39 -7.69 7.50
N ALA A 237 4.57 -8.82 6.82
CA ALA A 237 5.79 -9.61 6.91
C ALA A 237 7.01 -8.84 6.39
N ASN A 238 6.87 -8.15 5.26
CA ASN A 238 7.94 -7.31 4.70
C ASN A 238 8.29 -6.14 5.64
N THR A 239 7.29 -5.46 6.20
CA THR A 239 7.51 -4.36 7.17
C THR A 239 8.17 -4.86 8.46
N ARG A 240 7.77 -6.03 8.97
CA ARG A 240 8.42 -6.64 10.14
C ARG A 240 9.87 -7.04 9.85
N GLY A 241 10.16 -7.48 8.63
CA GLY A 241 11.52 -7.70 8.14
C GLY A 241 12.37 -6.42 8.19
N ASN A 242 11.82 -5.30 7.69
CA ASN A 242 12.48 -4.00 7.76
C ASN A 242 12.69 -3.51 9.20
N TYR A 243 11.77 -3.79 10.10
CA TYR A 243 11.97 -3.50 11.53
C TYR A 243 13.20 -4.21 12.08
N TYR A 244 13.32 -5.52 11.88
CA TYR A 244 14.49 -6.28 12.34
C TYR A 244 15.78 -5.90 11.59
N TYR A 245 15.68 -5.53 10.31
CA TYR A 245 16.80 -4.96 9.56
C TYR A 245 17.32 -3.68 10.22
N ASN A 246 16.42 -2.75 10.57
CA ASN A 246 16.77 -1.47 11.20
C ASN A 246 17.28 -1.63 12.64
N THR A 247 16.78 -2.63 13.39
CA THR A 247 17.32 -2.98 14.73
C THR A 247 18.61 -3.79 14.64
N LYS A 248 19.11 -4.08 13.43
CA LYS A 248 20.32 -4.88 13.17
C LYS A 248 20.22 -6.35 13.58
N GLU A 249 19.02 -6.87 13.74
CA GLU A 249 18.71 -8.27 14.01
C GLU A 249 18.54 -9.03 12.68
N TYR A 250 19.62 -9.13 11.90
CA TYR A 250 19.58 -9.57 10.50
C TYR A 250 19.05 -10.98 10.29
N ASP A 251 19.29 -11.92 11.22
CA ASP A 251 18.73 -13.27 11.14
C ASP A 251 17.21 -13.26 11.24
N HIS A 252 16.65 -12.48 12.15
CA HIS A 252 15.20 -12.26 12.23
C HIS A 252 14.65 -11.54 10.99
N ALA A 253 15.39 -10.55 10.45
CA ALA A 253 15.02 -9.91 9.20
C ALA A 253 14.91 -10.90 8.05
N LEU A 254 15.91 -11.79 7.88
CA LEU A 254 15.87 -12.85 6.87
C LEU A 254 14.68 -13.78 7.05
N GLU A 255 14.35 -14.16 8.29
CA GLU A 255 13.19 -15.01 8.56
C GLU A 255 11.88 -14.36 8.07
N TRP A 256 11.67 -13.08 8.39
CA TRP A 256 10.47 -12.36 8.01
C TRP A 256 10.41 -12.07 6.51
N PHE A 257 11.52 -11.70 5.88
CA PHE A 257 11.58 -11.54 4.42
C PHE A 257 11.31 -12.86 3.69
N ARG A 258 11.82 -14.01 4.18
CA ARG A 258 11.48 -15.32 3.62
C ARG A 258 9.99 -15.70 3.81
N ARG A 259 9.35 -15.22 4.88
CA ARG A 259 7.89 -15.34 5.04
C ARG A 259 7.16 -14.51 4.01
N ALA A 260 7.58 -13.26 3.80
CA ALA A 260 7.03 -12.39 2.77
C ALA A 260 7.22 -13.00 1.36
N ASP A 261 8.39 -13.53 1.06
CA ASP A 261 8.71 -14.21 -0.20
C ASP A 261 7.73 -15.34 -0.52
N ARG A 262 7.52 -16.26 0.41
CA ARG A 262 6.56 -17.37 0.24
C ARG A 262 5.13 -16.90 0.00
N ILE A 263 4.72 -15.77 0.56
CA ILE A 263 3.38 -15.22 0.34
C ILE A 263 3.25 -14.69 -1.09
N THR A 264 4.31 -14.10 -1.64
CA THR A 264 4.31 -13.53 -3.00
C THR A 264 4.20 -14.59 -4.10
N ASP A 265 4.44 -15.87 -3.83
CA ASP A 265 4.24 -16.97 -4.79
C ASP A 265 2.78 -17.07 -5.29
N ALA A 266 1.82 -16.59 -4.49
CA ALA A 266 0.42 -16.55 -4.85
C ALA A 266 0.02 -15.29 -5.68
N PHE A 267 0.94 -14.33 -5.86
CA PHE A 267 0.62 -13.08 -6.54
C PHE A 267 0.85 -13.16 -8.05
N PRO A 268 -0.08 -12.63 -8.86
CA PRO A 268 0.09 -12.59 -10.31
C PRO A 268 1.21 -11.64 -10.76
N GLN A 269 1.58 -10.69 -9.90
CA GLN A 269 2.62 -9.68 -10.19
C GLN A 269 3.94 -10.04 -9.53
N PRO A 270 5.05 -10.12 -10.29
CA PRO A 270 6.36 -10.42 -9.73
C PRO A 270 6.99 -9.26 -8.94
N LEU A 271 6.42 -8.06 -9.01
CA LEU A 271 6.95 -6.84 -8.41
C LEU A 271 7.18 -6.99 -6.89
N TYR A 272 6.20 -7.54 -6.18
CA TYR A 272 6.31 -7.71 -4.73
C TYR A 272 7.42 -8.70 -4.33
N LYS A 273 7.58 -9.75 -5.12
CA LYS A 273 8.68 -10.70 -4.95
C LYS A 273 10.04 -10.05 -5.23
N ALA A 274 10.10 -9.21 -6.27
CA ALA A 274 11.30 -8.44 -6.58
C ALA A 274 11.74 -7.52 -5.43
N ILE A 275 10.80 -6.83 -4.78
CA ILE A 275 11.07 -6.00 -3.60
C ILE A 275 11.63 -6.83 -2.44
N VAL A 276 11.01 -7.98 -2.14
CA VAL A 276 11.50 -8.86 -1.06
C VAL A 276 12.89 -9.40 -1.36
N HIS A 277 13.15 -9.79 -2.62
CA HIS A 277 14.47 -10.26 -3.01
C HIS A 277 15.52 -9.13 -2.94
N GLY A 278 15.15 -7.88 -3.23
CA GLY A 278 15.99 -6.71 -2.95
C GLY A 278 16.37 -6.62 -1.47
N ASN A 279 15.37 -6.72 -0.57
CA ASN A 279 15.59 -6.67 0.88
C ASN A 279 16.42 -7.85 1.40
N LEU A 280 16.21 -9.07 0.87
CA LEU A 280 17.05 -10.24 1.18
C LEU A 280 18.50 -10.02 0.73
N GLY A 281 18.69 -9.52 -0.50
CA GLY A 281 20.01 -9.21 -1.04
C GLY A 281 20.74 -8.18 -0.18
N GLU A 282 20.08 -7.10 0.20
CA GLU A 282 20.64 -6.06 1.07
C GLU A 282 21.00 -6.63 2.46
N THR A 283 20.15 -7.47 3.03
CA THR A 283 20.44 -8.11 4.32
C THR A 283 21.67 -9.02 4.23
N PHE A 284 21.82 -9.77 3.14
CA PHE A 284 23.01 -10.60 2.90
C PHE A 284 24.30 -9.77 2.69
N ILE A 285 24.21 -8.55 2.12
CA ILE A 285 25.34 -7.62 2.07
C ILE A 285 25.82 -7.29 3.48
N LEU A 286 24.90 -6.97 4.40
CA LEU A 286 25.24 -6.63 5.78
C LEU A 286 25.81 -7.85 6.55
N LEU A 287 25.37 -9.04 6.23
CA LEU A 287 25.94 -10.30 6.75
C LEU A 287 27.26 -10.70 6.07
N ARG A 288 27.78 -9.90 5.16
CA ARG A 288 29.00 -10.17 4.39
C ARG A 288 28.99 -11.48 3.61
N GLN A 289 27.82 -11.81 3.02
CA GLN A 289 27.61 -12.99 2.18
C GLN A 289 27.37 -12.57 0.71
N PRO A 290 28.41 -12.22 -0.04
CA PRO A 290 28.28 -11.61 -1.37
C PRO A 290 27.59 -12.54 -2.38
N ASP A 291 27.84 -13.85 -2.36
CA ASP A 291 27.21 -14.81 -3.28
C ASP A 291 25.69 -14.87 -3.10
N SER A 292 25.22 -14.95 -1.85
CA SER A 292 23.79 -14.92 -1.53
C SER A 292 23.17 -13.57 -1.90
N ALA A 293 23.87 -12.47 -1.61
CA ALA A 293 23.43 -11.13 -1.98
C ALA A 293 23.26 -11.03 -3.49
N ARG A 294 24.24 -11.43 -4.26
CA ARG A 294 24.21 -11.42 -5.74
C ARG A 294 23.03 -12.22 -6.27
N PHE A 295 22.86 -13.45 -5.78
CA PHE A 295 21.75 -14.32 -6.18
C PHE A 295 20.40 -13.62 -6.06
N TYR A 296 20.11 -13.03 -4.89
CA TYR A 296 18.82 -12.36 -4.64
C TYR A 296 18.69 -11.04 -5.41
N LEU A 297 19.77 -10.26 -5.54
CA LEU A 297 19.73 -9.00 -6.32
C LEU A 297 19.50 -9.26 -7.82
N ASP A 298 20.18 -10.27 -8.40
CA ASP A 298 20.02 -10.63 -9.81
C ASP A 298 18.60 -11.15 -10.07
N ASP A 299 18.04 -11.93 -9.16
CA ASP A 299 16.65 -12.39 -9.28
C ASP A 299 15.65 -11.23 -9.09
N ALA A 300 15.88 -10.31 -8.16
CA ALA A 300 15.09 -9.10 -8.01
C ALA A 300 15.06 -8.29 -9.32
N ARG A 301 16.22 -8.04 -9.90
CA ARG A 301 16.34 -7.31 -11.18
C ARG A 301 15.58 -8.00 -12.31
N ARG A 302 15.68 -9.32 -12.41
CA ARG A 302 14.95 -10.13 -13.39
C ARG A 302 13.43 -10.00 -13.19
N LEU A 303 12.96 -10.07 -11.94
CA LEU A 303 11.55 -9.98 -11.57
C LEU A 303 10.97 -8.59 -11.78
N PHE A 304 11.73 -7.52 -11.57
CA PHE A 304 11.30 -6.15 -11.91
C PHE A 304 10.98 -6.01 -13.40
N GLY A 305 11.70 -6.73 -14.29
CA GLY A 305 11.46 -6.68 -15.72
C GLY A 305 11.38 -5.24 -16.25
N LYS A 306 10.28 -4.90 -16.92
CA LYS A 306 10.06 -3.53 -17.44
C LYS A 306 9.91 -2.47 -16.34
N ALA A 307 9.50 -2.85 -15.12
CA ALA A 307 9.41 -1.89 -14.01
C ALA A 307 10.79 -1.36 -13.61
N TYR A 308 11.88 -2.10 -13.89
CA TYR A 308 13.24 -1.64 -13.68
C TYR A 308 13.59 -0.38 -14.50
N ASP A 309 12.90 -0.14 -15.62
CA ASP A 309 13.11 1.06 -16.44
C ASP A 309 12.56 2.33 -15.75
N GLN A 310 11.72 2.18 -14.75
CA GLN A 310 11.25 3.31 -13.94
C GLN A 310 12.40 3.85 -13.07
N PRO A 311 12.61 5.19 -13.04
CA PRO A 311 13.71 5.79 -12.33
C PRO A 311 13.85 5.37 -10.86
N ALA A 312 12.74 5.28 -10.12
CA ALA A 312 12.77 4.93 -8.70
C ALA A 312 13.28 3.51 -8.44
N PHE A 313 12.86 2.52 -9.25
CA PHE A 313 13.32 1.13 -9.09
C PHE A 313 14.79 0.97 -9.53
N ARG A 314 15.18 1.65 -10.60
CA ARG A 314 16.60 1.67 -11.04
C ARG A 314 17.47 2.27 -9.94
N TYR A 315 17.08 3.42 -9.40
CA TYR A 315 17.81 4.10 -8.32
C TYR A 315 17.98 3.20 -7.10
N TYR A 316 16.92 2.51 -6.68
CA TYR A 316 16.96 1.57 -5.57
C TYR A 316 17.92 0.41 -5.85
N MET A 317 17.77 -0.26 -6.99
CA MET A 317 18.57 -1.43 -7.34
C MET A 317 20.04 -1.09 -7.59
N ASP A 318 20.34 0.00 -8.30
CA ASP A 318 21.72 0.44 -8.55
C ASP A 318 22.42 0.78 -7.21
N GLY A 319 21.68 1.34 -6.24
CA GLY A 319 22.19 1.53 -4.89
C GLY A 319 22.55 0.21 -4.19
N LEU A 320 21.71 -0.83 -4.32
CA LEU A 320 22.00 -2.15 -3.73
C LEU A 320 23.22 -2.82 -4.41
N TYR A 321 23.29 -2.77 -5.74
CA TYR A 321 24.46 -3.28 -6.46
C TYR A 321 25.74 -2.49 -6.12
N ALA A 322 25.64 -1.19 -5.88
CA ALA A 322 26.77 -0.41 -5.39
C ALA A 322 27.23 -0.86 -4.00
N SER A 323 26.29 -1.17 -3.10
CA SER A 323 26.63 -1.74 -1.78
C SER A 323 27.34 -3.10 -1.92
N LEU A 324 26.91 -3.96 -2.85
CA LEU A 324 27.58 -5.22 -3.13
C LEU A 324 28.98 -4.99 -3.70
N ALA A 325 29.14 -4.07 -4.66
CA ALA A 325 30.44 -3.71 -5.22
C ALA A 325 31.40 -3.13 -4.15
N LEU A 326 30.88 -2.33 -3.22
CA LEU A 326 31.65 -1.83 -2.07
C LEU A 326 32.09 -2.97 -1.14
N LEU A 327 31.24 -3.96 -0.90
CA LEU A 327 31.58 -5.15 -0.11
C LEU A 327 32.71 -5.96 -0.78
N GLU A 328 32.65 -6.12 -2.10
CA GLU A 328 33.64 -6.83 -2.92
C GLU A 328 34.89 -5.98 -3.25
N ASN A 329 34.92 -4.72 -2.81
CA ASN A 329 35.96 -3.75 -3.07
C ASN A 329 36.13 -3.39 -4.56
N ASP A 330 35.09 -3.55 -5.38
CA ASP A 330 35.02 -3.06 -6.76
C ASP A 330 34.61 -1.58 -6.78
N LEU A 331 35.56 -0.70 -6.42
CA LEU A 331 35.30 0.73 -6.31
C LEU A 331 34.92 1.38 -7.65
N PRO A 332 35.51 0.98 -8.82
CA PRO A 332 35.08 1.51 -10.12
C PRO A 332 33.63 1.20 -10.46
N LEU A 333 33.17 -0.02 -10.17
CA LEU A 333 31.76 -0.39 -10.38
C LEU A 333 30.83 0.39 -9.44
N ALA A 334 31.17 0.47 -8.14
CA ALA A 334 30.40 1.23 -7.17
C ALA A 334 30.24 2.71 -7.59
N GLU A 335 31.35 3.35 -8.03
CA GLU A 335 31.33 4.74 -8.50
C GLU A 335 30.42 4.92 -9.72
N ARG A 336 30.50 4.04 -10.71
CA ARG A 336 29.67 4.10 -11.91
C ARG A 336 28.19 3.97 -11.58
N LEU A 337 27.83 3.03 -10.71
CA LEU A 337 26.43 2.81 -10.28
C LEU A 337 25.87 4.01 -9.51
N LEU A 338 26.65 4.59 -8.61
CA LEU A 338 26.23 5.73 -7.80
C LEU A 338 26.23 7.05 -8.58
N SER A 339 27.08 7.22 -9.59
CA SER A 339 27.14 8.45 -10.40
C SER A 339 25.94 8.61 -11.34
N GLY A 340 25.37 7.51 -11.85
CA GLY A 340 24.20 7.54 -12.73
C GLY A 340 22.90 7.94 -12.05
N VAL A 341 22.93 8.06 -10.75
CA VAL A 341 21.75 8.18 -9.89
C VAL A 341 21.42 9.63 -9.51
N TYR A 342 22.37 10.56 -9.63
CA TYR A 342 22.27 11.93 -9.11
C TYR A 342 21.37 12.90 -9.88
N GLU A 343 20.90 12.55 -11.07
CA GLU A 343 20.21 13.50 -11.95
C GLU A 343 18.68 13.49 -11.82
N GLN A 344 18.09 12.83 -10.81
CA GLN A 344 16.63 12.63 -10.76
C GLN A 344 15.97 13.34 -9.58
N GLU A 345 15.20 14.39 -9.88
CA GLU A 345 14.57 15.32 -8.93
C GLU A 345 13.38 14.78 -8.11
N GLN A 346 12.89 13.54 -8.31
CA GLN A 346 11.69 13.02 -7.64
C GLN A 346 11.89 11.66 -6.96
N ILE A 347 12.96 11.53 -6.19
CA ILE A 347 13.25 10.27 -5.50
C ILE A 347 12.93 10.41 -4.03
N ASN A 348 12.39 9.30 -3.44
CA ASN A 348 12.13 9.23 -2.01
C ASN A 348 13.37 9.67 -1.22
N PRO A 349 13.26 10.66 -0.31
CA PRO A 349 14.40 11.18 0.47
C PRO A 349 15.17 10.09 1.20
N LEU A 350 14.52 9.00 1.63
CA LEU A 350 15.18 7.88 2.29
C LEU A 350 16.17 7.17 1.37
N TYR A 351 15.85 6.99 0.08
CA TYR A 351 16.80 6.41 -0.88
C TYR A 351 17.99 7.33 -1.11
N THR A 352 17.74 8.64 -1.16
CA THR A 352 18.81 9.65 -1.27
C THR A 352 19.73 9.62 -0.04
N TYR A 353 19.17 9.46 1.15
CA TYR A 353 19.94 9.26 2.37
C TYR A 353 20.87 8.04 2.27
N TYR A 354 20.35 6.88 1.89
CA TYR A 354 21.16 5.67 1.77
C TYR A 354 22.25 5.80 0.69
N ASN A 355 21.95 6.43 -0.45
CA ASN A 355 22.93 6.58 -1.50
C ASN A 355 24.05 7.58 -1.14
N ASN A 356 23.73 8.64 -0.40
CA ASN A 356 24.76 9.51 0.16
C ASN A 356 25.68 8.76 1.14
N ARG A 357 25.13 7.86 1.96
CA ARG A 357 25.95 7.00 2.82
C ARG A 357 26.87 6.06 2.02
N ARG A 358 26.38 5.46 0.94
CA ARG A 358 27.19 4.64 0.03
C ARG A 358 28.30 5.44 -0.65
N MET A 359 28.01 6.68 -1.05
CA MET A 359 29.01 7.60 -1.60
C MET A 359 30.07 7.98 -0.56
N ALA A 360 29.67 8.22 0.68
CA ALA A 360 30.62 8.46 1.77
C ALA A 360 31.56 7.26 1.96
N GLU A 361 31.06 6.04 2.03
CA GLU A 361 31.85 4.81 2.12
C GLU A 361 32.79 4.63 0.92
N LEU A 362 32.29 4.87 -0.31
CA LEU A 362 33.09 4.80 -1.52
C LEU A 362 34.29 5.73 -1.44
N TYR A 363 34.08 7.02 -1.10
CA TYR A 363 35.16 7.98 -1.04
C TYR A 363 36.11 7.79 0.14
N GLU A 364 35.62 7.22 1.25
CA GLU A 364 36.45 6.76 2.37
C GLU A 364 37.41 5.65 1.90
N LYS A 365 36.90 4.62 1.22
CA LYS A 365 37.71 3.52 0.63
C LYS A 365 38.70 4.01 -0.42
N LYS A 366 38.37 5.09 -1.15
CA LYS A 366 39.27 5.76 -2.11
C LYS A 366 40.29 6.69 -1.44
N GLY A 367 40.25 6.87 -0.12
CA GLY A 367 41.12 7.80 0.62
C GLY A 367 40.76 9.28 0.42
N ASN A 368 39.64 9.61 -0.19
CA ASN A 368 39.19 10.99 -0.36
C ASN A 368 38.26 11.38 0.79
N TYR A 369 38.83 11.60 1.97
CA TYR A 369 38.09 11.89 3.19
C TYR A 369 37.28 13.19 3.13
N ARG A 370 37.68 14.17 2.31
CA ARG A 370 36.89 15.40 2.15
C ARG A 370 35.54 15.09 1.49
N LYS A 371 35.54 14.39 0.38
CA LYS A 371 34.29 14.00 -0.28
C LYS A 371 33.49 13.04 0.57
N ALA A 372 34.11 12.10 1.27
CA ALA A 372 33.42 11.21 2.22
C ALA A 372 32.67 12.01 3.28
N PHE A 373 33.32 13.04 3.86
CA PHE A 373 32.69 13.95 4.83
C PHE A 373 31.53 14.73 4.23
N ASP A 374 31.68 15.28 3.02
CA ASP A 374 30.63 16.05 2.35
C ASP A 374 29.37 15.20 2.14
N PHE A 375 29.53 13.97 1.66
CA PHE A 375 28.41 13.04 1.47
C PHE A 375 27.79 12.56 2.81
N SER A 376 28.60 12.34 3.83
CA SER A 376 28.10 12.03 5.18
C SER A 376 27.23 13.17 5.72
N ARG A 377 27.67 14.42 5.56
CA ARG A 377 26.91 15.61 5.94
C ARG A 377 25.59 15.75 5.18
N MET A 378 25.59 15.43 3.89
CA MET A 378 24.35 15.40 3.09
C MET A 378 23.38 14.34 3.64
N ALA A 379 23.86 13.15 3.97
CA ALA A 379 23.04 12.10 4.56
C ALA A 379 22.48 12.54 5.93
N GLU A 380 23.31 13.07 6.82
CA GLU A 380 22.87 13.60 8.12
C GLU A 380 21.80 14.68 7.99
N HIS A 381 21.96 15.62 7.04
CA HIS A 381 20.96 16.66 6.81
C HIS A 381 19.60 16.09 6.39
N ILE A 382 19.59 15.06 5.54
CA ILE A 382 18.36 14.39 5.15
C ILE A 382 17.73 13.64 6.35
N ASP A 383 18.54 12.92 7.11
CA ASP A 383 18.06 12.20 8.30
C ASP A 383 17.46 13.15 9.34
N ASP A 384 18.13 14.27 9.61
CA ASP A 384 17.62 15.32 10.48
C ASP A 384 16.31 15.90 9.95
N SER A 385 16.17 16.12 8.66
CA SER A 385 14.93 16.60 8.04
C SER A 385 13.78 15.63 8.26
N LEU A 386 14.04 14.34 8.11
CA LEU A 386 13.02 13.28 8.23
C LEU A 386 12.64 12.98 9.69
N ARG A 387 13.59 13.03 10.62
CA ARG A 387 13.44 12.52 11.99
C ARG A 387 13.68 13.57 13.08
N ASN A 388 13.65 14.85 12.75
CA ASN A 388 13.94 15.93 13.68
C ASN A 388 12.93 16.01 14.85
N GLU A 389 13.28 16.80 15.86
CA GLU A 389 12.46 17.01 17.05
C GLU A 389 11.07 17.56 16.72
N LYS A 390 10.94 18.41 15.68
CA LYS A 390 9.66 18.95 15.22
C LYS A 390 8.71 17.85 14.74
N VAL A 391 9.21 16.87 13.98
CA VAL A 391 8.42 15.71 13.52
C VAL A 391 7.99 14.88 14.73
N ARG A 392 8.90 14.59 15.66
CA ARG A 392 8.58 13.83 16.88
C ARG A 392 7.56 14.55 17.76
N ASN A 393 7.69 15.84 17.95
CA ASN A 393 6.75 16.66 18.75
C ASN A 393 5.38 16.73 18.07
N SER A 394 5.33 16.90 16.74
CA SER A 394 4.09 16.87 15.99
C SER A 394 3.35 15.54 16.15
N LEU A 395 4.06 14.41 16.06
CA LEU A 395 3.46 13.09 16.27
C LEU A 395 2.99 12.89 17.71
N ALA A 396 3.75 13.35 18.71
CA ALA A 396 3.34 13.30 20.11
C ALA A 396 2.07 14.12 20.38
N GLU A 397 1.93 15.29 19.75
CA GLU A 397 0.72 16.11 19.83
C GLU A 397 -0.48 15.42 19.16
N ILE A 398 -0.27 14.83 17.99
CA ILE A 398 -1.30 14.07 17.27
C ILE A 398 -1.76 12.89 18.11
N ASP A 399 -0.85 12.15 18.74
CA ASP A 399 -1.15 11.02 19.61
C ASP A 399 -1.91 11.45 20.86
N PHE A 400 -1.55 12.58 21.44
CA PHE A 400 -2.25 13.15 22.60
C PHE A 400 -3.70 13.52 22.23
N ARG A 401 -3.91 14.23 21.12
CA ARG A 401 -5.26 14.57 20.63
C ARG A 401 -6.09 13.33 20.36
N TYR A 402 -5.53 12.32 19.67
CA TYR A 402 -6.22 11.06 19.43
C TYR A 402 -6.69 10.40 20.74
N ARG A 403 -5.84 10.37 21.77
CA ARG A 403 -6.22 9.79 23.07
C ARG A 403 -7.34 10.58 23.75
N GLN A 404 -7.37 11.90 23.59
CA GLN A 404 -8.46 12.74 24.11
C GLN A 404 -9.77 12.44 23.37
N ASP A 405 -9.75 12.40 22.03
CA ASP A 405 -10.92 12.18 21.22
C ASP A 405 -11.54 10.79 21.47
N THR A 406 -10.71 9.76 21.59
CA THR A 406 -11.19 8.39 21.92
C THR A 406 -11.74 8.29 23.34
N THR A 407 -11.21 9.09 24.28
CA THR A 407 -11.74 9.14 25.65
C THR A 407 -13.12 9.79 25.68
N LEU A 408 -13.35 10.83 24.89
CA LEU A 408 -14.66 11.47 24.73
C LEU A 408 -15.66 10.54 24.09
N LEU A 409 -15.30 9.91 22.98
CA LEU A 409 -16.17 8.92 22.28
C LEU A 409 -16.62 7.78 23.22
N ARG A 410 -15.74 7.28 24.10
CA ARG A 410 -16.09 6.22 25.07
C ARG A 410 -16.98 6.70 26.22
N LYS A 411 -17.04 8.00 26.48
CA LYS A 411 -17.95 8.56 27.51
C LYS A 411 -19.35 8.80 26.98
N ASP A 412 -19.47 8.98 25.64
CA ASP A 412 -20.75 9.25 24.98
C ASP A 412 -21.47 7.96 24.51
N MET A 413 -20.83 6.80 24.65
CA MET A 413 -21.41 5.46 24.46
C MET A 413 -21.87 4.87 25.80
#